data_1d1b52341ef7bff0b33911fe99beba76
#
_entry.id   1d1b52341ef7bff0b33911fe99beba76
#
_cell.length_a   1.000
_cell.length_b   1.000
_cell.length_c   1.000
_cell.angle_alpha   90.00
_cell.angle_beta   90.00
_cell.angle_gamma   90.00
#
_symmetry.space_group_name_H-M   'P 1'
#
loop_
_entity.id
_entity.type
_entity.pdbx_description
1 polymer ?
#
loop_
_entity_poly.entity_id
_entity_poly.type
_entity_poly.pdbx_seq_one_letter_code
_entity_poly.pdbx_strand_id
1 'polypeptide(L)'
;MPCGGGDIGMNVWVENDDVLFYLSRSGSFDENNCLLKQGRFRVRLTPNPFAGTASFRQTLHLNDGYVSVSSDNATLIIWVDVFHPVVHVEVKTKELTSMRVNFESWRYEDRPVRKGEGQQCSYKWVIPDGLMTRRDSVCVEEDNFTFSIAILNVLFLMW
;
A
#
# COMPACT_ATOMS: atom_id res chain seq x y z
N MET A 1 -2.30 -6.89 9.23
CA MET A 1 -3.75 -7.09 9.36
C MET A 1 -4.40 -6.87 8.01
N PRO A 2 -5.16 -7.83 7.48
CA PRO A 2 -5.88 -7.65 6.22
C PRO A 2 -7.07 -6.70 6.41
N CYS A 3 -7.27 -5.84 5.44
CA CYS A 3 -8.38 -4.90 5.36
C CYS A 3 -8.67 -4.63 3.89
N GLY A 4 -9.89 -4.24 3.54
CA GLY A 4 -10.23 -3.93 2.16
C GLY A 4 -11.69 -3.58 1.99
N GLY A 5 -12.04 -3.11 0.81
CA GLY A 5 -13.39 -2.75 0.40
C GLY A 5 -13.47 -2.63 -1.12
N GLY A 6 -14.62 -3.00 -1.69
CA GLY A 6 -14.79 -3.04 -3.13
C GLY A 6 -13.78 -3.97 -3.81
N ASP A 7 -13.00 -3.42 -4.73
CA ASP A 7 -11.95 -4.14 -5.45
C ASP A 7 -10.53 -3.94 -4.87
N ILE A 8 -10.39 -3.19 -3.76
CA ILE A 8 -9.12 -2.90 -3.11
C ILE A 8 -8.90 -3.80 -1.90
N GLY A 9 -7.72 -4.41 -1.84
CA GLY A 9 -7.22 -5.16 -0.70
C GLY A 9 -5.93 -4.57 -0.15
N MET A 10 -5.80 -4.61 1.18
CA MET A 10 -4.63 -4.12 1.90
C MET A 10 -4.18 -5.11 2.96
N ASN A 11 -2.89 -5.03 3.30
CA ASN A 11 -2.34 -5.56 4.55
C ASN A 11 -1.64 -4.44 5.29
N VAL A 12 -2.08 -4.16 6.50
CA VAL A 12 -1.56 -3.10 7.38
C VAL A 12 -0.72 -3.69 8.49
N TRP A 13 0.45 -3.09 8.77
CA TRP A 13 1.32 -3.42 9.90
C TRP A 13 2.11 -2.20 10.36
N VAL A 14 2.79 -2.31 11.49
CA VAL A 14 3.71 -1.31 12.01
C VAL A 14 5.10 -1.91 12.08
N GLU A 15 6.09 -1.16 11.60
CA GLU A 15 7.49 -1.55 11.60
C GLU A 15 8.37 -0.31 11.81
N ASN A 16 9.26 -0.37 12.81
CA ASN A 16 10.10 0.75 13.22
C ASN A 16 9.28 2.05 13.46
N ASP A 17 8.15 1.89 14.14
CA ASP A 17 7.20 2.94 14.50
C ASP A 17 6.49 3.63 13.31
N ASP A 18 6.79 3.26 12.07
CA ASP A 18 6.04 3.68 10.89
C ASP A 18 4.86 2.75 10.63
N VAL A 19 3.75 3.30 10.17
CA VAL A 19 2.60 2.51 9.73
C VAL A 19 2.76 2.22 8.24
N LEU A 20 2.72 0.94 7.88
CA LEU A 20 2.89 0.48 6.51
C LEU A 20 1.67 -0.31 6.04
N PHE A 21 1.41 -0.22 4.74
CA PHE A 21 0.45 -1.11 4.11
C PHE A 21 0.81 -1.44 2.67
N TYR A 22 0.57 -2.68 2.28
CA TYR A 22 0.54 -3.10 0.89
C TYR A 22 -0.82 -2.80 0.31
N LEU A 23 -0.83 -2.46 -0.98
CA LEU A 23 -2.04 -2.24 -1.74
C LEU A 23 -2.10 -3.20 -2.92
N SER A 24 -3.28 -3.77 -3.15
CA SER A 24 -3.60 -4.47 -4.39
C SER A 24 -5.02 -4.15 -4.82
N ARG A 25 -5.27 -4.24 -6.12
CA ARG A 25 -6.58 -4.07 -6.70
C ARG A 25 -6.93 -5.30 -7.55
N SER A 26 -8.15 -5.78 -7.44
CA SER A 26 -8.65 -6.87 -8.27
C SER A 26 -8.53 -6.52 -9.75
N GLY A 27 -8.04 -7.46 -10.55
CA GLY A 27 -7.85 -7.25 -11.98
C GLY A 27 -6.58 -6.48 -12.37
N SER A 28 -5.72 -6.11 -11.41
CA SER A 28 -4.42 -5.52 -11.70
C SER A 28 -3.41 -6.62 -12.02
N PHE A 29 -3.07 -6.76 -13.30
CA PHE A 29 -2.10 -7.73 -13.77
C PHE A 29 -0.97 -7.02 -14.50
N ASP A 30 0.21 -7.60 -14.45
CA ASP A 30 1.34 -7.16 -15.26
C ASP A 30 1.32 -7.76 -16.67
N GLU A 31 2.32 -7.42 -17.48
CA GLU A 31 2.54 -7.94 -18.83
C GLU A 31 2.72 -9.47 -18.89
N ASN A 32 3.00 -10.09 -17.77
CA ASN A 32 3.16 -11.55 -17.62
C ASN A 32 1.92 -12.21 -17.02
N ASN A 33 0.82 -11.43 -16.88
CA ASN A 33 -0.41 -11.85 -16.25
C ASN A 33 -0.23 -12.31 -14.79
N CYS A 34 0.73 -11.69 -14.08
CA CYS A 34 0.88 -11.82 -12.63
C CYS A 34 -0.05 -10.85 -11.93
N LEU A 35 -0.80 -11.33 -10.93
CA LEU A 35 -1.58 -10.44 -10.06
C LEU A 35 -0.64 -9.55 -9.26
N LEU A 36 -0.80 -8.25 -9.41
CA LEU A 36 0.11 -7.27 -8.82
C LEU A 36 -0.32 -6.87 -7.40
N LYS A 37 0.69 -6.80 -6.52
CA LYS A 37 0.70 -5.85 -5.43
C LYS A 37 1.23 -4.54 -5.98
N GLN A 38 0.43 -3.48 -5.92
CA GLN A 38 0.75 -2.21 -6.59
C GLN A 38 1.91 -1.47 -5.95
N GLY A 39 2.21 -1.78 -4.68
CA GLY A 39 3.32 -1.20 -3.96
C GLY A 39 3.09 -1.19 -2.46
N ARG A 40 3.99 -0.51 -1.77
CA ARG A 40 3.92 -0.29 -0.33
C ARG A 40 3.80 1.19 -0.04
N PHE A 41 2.91 1.54 0.87
CA PHE A 41 2.80 2.86 1.43
C PHE A 41 3.40 2.85 2.83
N ARG A 42 4.15 3.92 3.14
CA ARG A 42 4.73 4.18 4.45
C ARG A 42 4.22 5.49 4.97
N VAL A 43 3.53 5.46 6.09
CA VAL A 43 3.04 6.64 6.81
C VAL A 43 3.94 6.88 8.00
N ARG A 44 4.65 8.00 7.99
CA ARG A 44 5.52 8.45 9.07
C ARG A 44 4.97 9.69 9.72
N LEU A 45 4.91 9.69 11.04
CA LEU A 45 4.52 10.84 11.85
C LEU A 45 5.75 11.46 12.53
N THR A 46 5.79 12.80 12.63
CA THR A 46 6.91 13.51 13.27
C THR A 46 6.38 14.67 14.11
N PRO A 47 6.60 14.71 15.44
CA PRO A 47 7.18 13.64 16.25
C PRO A 47 6.36 12.34 16.16
N ASN A 48 7.01 11.17 16.36
CA ASN A 48 6.32 9.89 16.22
C ASN A 48 5.62 9.50 17.53
N PRO A 49 4.27 9.48 17.58
CA PRO A 49 3.53 9.21 18.80
C PRO A 49 3.43 7.72 19.15
N PHE A 50 3.95 6.85 18.28
CA PHE A 50 3.96 5.39 18.49
C PHE A 50 5.30 4.90 19.02
N ALA A 51 6.36 5.72 18.89
CA ALA A 51 7.71 5.36 19.30
C ALA A 51 7.83 5.19 20.81
N GLY A 52 8.36 4.04 21.25
CA GLY A 52 8.70 3.79 22.66
C GLY A 52 7.52 3.83 23.63
N THR A 53 6.28 3.79 23.15
CA THR A 53 5.09 3.84 24.02
C THR A 53 4.67 2.45 24.52
N ALA A 54 4.37 2.35 25.82
CA ALA A 54 3.84 1.12 26.42
C ALA A 54 2.37 0.85 26.07
N SER A 55 1.64 1.88 25.60
CA SER A 55 0.21 1.81 25.27
C SER A 55 -0.08 1.50 23.81
N PHE A 56 0.94 1.11 23.03
CA PHE A 56 0.78 0.79 21.62
C PHE A 56 -0.25 -0.34 21.41
N ARG A 57 -1.20 -0.09 20.52
CA ARG A 57 -2.21 -1.07 20.13
C ARG A 57 -2.52 -0.97 18.64
N GLN A 58 -2.57 -2.12 17.97
CA GLN A 58 -3.10 -2.24 16.62
C GLN A 58 -4.33 -3.14 16.65
N THR A 59 -5.45 -2.67 16.08
CA THR A 59 -6.74 -3.38 16.14
C THR A 59 -7.37 -3.42 14.76
N LEU A 60 -7.86 -4.60 14.38
CA LEU A 60 -8.72 -4.79 13.21
C LEU A 60 -10.18 -4.78 13.66
N HIS A 61 -10.95 -3.82 13.16
CA HIS A 61 -12.39 -3.67 13.45
C HIS A 61 -13.19 -4.36 12.34
N LEU A 62 -13.51 -5.65 12.56
CA LEU A 62 -14.13 -6.50 11.54
C LEU A 62 -15.52 -6.03 11.13
N ASN A 63 -16.31 -5.53 12.07
CA ASN A 63 -17.69 -5.10 11.79
C ASN A 63 -17.74 -3.83 10.94
N ASP A 64 -16.74 -2.97 11.09
CA ASP A 64 -16.70 -1.63 10.48
C ASP A 64 -15.67 -1.55 9.34
N GLY A 65 -14.86 -2.61 9.15
CA GLY A 65 -13.95 -2.76 8.02
C GLY A 65 -12.73 -1.84 8.04
N TYR A 66 -12.21 -1.45 9.22
CA TYR A 66 -11.03 -0.60 9.30
C TYR A 66 -9.96 -1.14 10.26
N VAL A 67 -8.73 -0.64 10.10
CA VAL A 67 -7.61 -0.89 11.02
C VAL A 67 -7.32 0.39 11.79
N SER A 68 -7.16 0.30 13.11
CA SER A 68 -6.64 1.39 13.94
C SER A 68 -5.27 1.05 14.51
N VAL A 69 -4.40 2.05 14.55
CA VAL A 69 -3.13 2.04 15.27
C VAL A 69 -3.20 3.16 16.30
N SER A 70 -3.06 2.85 17.57
CA SER A 70 -3.26 3.82 18.65
C SER A 70 -2.17 3.75 19.72
N SER A 71 -1.95 4.91 20.36
CA SER A 71 -1.18 5.09 21.57
C SER A 71 -1.92 6.07 22.49
N ASP A 72 -1.35 6.41 23.64
CA ASP A 72 -1.92 7.45 24.53
C ASP A 72 -2.05 8.82 23.85
N ASN A 73 -1.22 9.11 22.85
CA ASN A 73 -1.08 10.43 22.23
C ASN A 73 -1.65 10.52 20.81
N ALA A 74 -1.94 9.40 20.17
CA ALA A 74 -2.43 9.41 18.79
C ALA A 74 -3.30 8.21 18.45
N THR A 75 -4.16 8.41 17.46
CA THR A 75 -4.88 7.34 16.77
C THR A 75 -4.78 7.57 15.27
N LEU A 76 -4.34 6.54 14.55
CA LEU A 76 -4.34 6.49 13.10
C LEU A 76 -5.34 5.41 12.67
N ILE A 77 -6.22 5.74 11.72
CA ILE A 77 -7.24 4.86 11.18
C ILE A 77 -7.01 4.71 9.69
N ILE A 78 -7.05 3.47 9.18
CA ILE A 78 -6.96 3.17 7.74
C ILE A 78 -8.18 2.34 7.35
N TRP A 79 -8.83 2.76 6.27
CA TRP A 79 -9.98 2.07 5.70
C TRP A 79 -10.08 2.31 4.20
N VAL A 80 -10.87 1.47 3.50
CA VAL A 80 -11.14 1.58 2.07
C VAL A 80 -12.60 1.95 1.86
N ASP A 81 -12.85 2.95 1.03
CA ASP A 81 -14.20 3.24 0.56
C ASP A 81 -14.67 2.12 -0.37
N VAL A 82 -15.81 1.50 -0.04
CA VAL A 82 -16.35 0.37 -0.81
C VAL A 82 -16.99 0.80 -2.14
N PHE A 83 -17.35 2.08 -2.28
CA PHE A 83 -18.00 2.65 -3.46
C PHE A 83 -17.01 3.34 -4.40
N HIS A 84 -15.86 3.76 -3.87
CA HIS A 84 -14.82 4.46 -4.61
C HIS A 84 -13.47 3.79 -4.32
N PRO A 85 -12.59 3.65 -5.33
CA PRO A 85 -11.29 2.99 -5.12
C PRO A 85 -10.30 3.93 -4.38
N VAL A 86 -10.65 4.32 -3.16
CA VAL A 86 -9.89 5.26 -2.33
C VAL A 86 -9.54 4.61 -1.00
N VAL A 87 -8.28 4.77 -0.60
CA VAL A 87 -7.80 4.43 0.74
C VAL A 87 -7.75 5.70 1.58
N HIS A 88 -8.43 5.68 2.70
CA HIS A 88 -8.41 6.78 3.67
C HIS A 88 -7.41 6.49 4.77
N VAL A 89 -6.61 7.51 5.11
CA VAL A 89 -5.69 7.51 6.25
C VAL A 89 -6.00 8.74 7.09
N GLU A 90 -6.57 8.51 8.26
CA GLU A 90 -6.95 9.55 9.20
C GLU A 90 -6.06 9.51 10.42
N VAL A 91 -5.54 10.67 10.84
CA VAL A 91 -4.67 10.79 12.01
C VAL A 91 -5.25 11.81 12.98
N LYS A 92 -5.39 11.41 14.22
CA LYS A 92 -5.75 12.27 15.36
C LYS A 92 -4.62 12.25 16.38
N THR A 93 -4.03 13.39 16.68
CA THR A 93 -2.94 13.55 17.66
C THR A 93 -3.27 14.59 18.70
N LYS A 94 -2.71 14.43 19.90
CA LYS A 94 -2.83 15.44 20.97
C LYS A 94 -1.91 16.65 20.75
N GLU A 95 -0.81 16.43 20.03
CA GLU A 95 0.21 17.44 19.74
C GLU A 95 0.32 17.67 18.24
N LEU A 96 0.83 18.84 17.85
CA LEU A 96 1.08 19.15 16.45
C LEU A 96 2.07 18.14 15.87
N THR A 97 1.63 17.43 14.85
CA THR A 97 2.38 16.33 14.22
C THR A 97 2.31 16.48 12.71
N SER A 98 3.44 16.38 12.06
CA SER A 98 3.48 16.29 10.60
C SER A 98 3.32 14.84 10.16
N MET A 99 2.60 14.62 9.06
CA MET A 99 2.44 13.32 8.43
C MET A 99 3.13 13.34 7.06
N ARG A 100 3.95 12.32 6.80
CA ARG A 100 4.54 12.06 5.49
C ARG A 100 4.11 10.70 5.01
N VAL A 101 3.59 10.64 3.79
CA VAL A 101 3.25 9.39 3.11
C VAL A 101 4.21 9.18 1.95
N ASN A 102 4.91 8.05 1.94
CA ASN A 102 5.80 7.65 0.86
C ASN A 102 5.22 6.44 0.16
N PHE A 103 5.18 6.49 -1.16
CA PHE A 103 4.91 5.34 -2.02
C PHE A 103 6.23 4.66 -2.37
N GLU A 104 6.30 3.34 -2.16
CA GLU A 104 7.45 2.51 -2.46
C GLU A 104 7.05 1.49 -3.55
N SER A 105 7.39 1.80 -4.81
CA SER A 105 7.16 0.89 -5.93
C SER A 105 8.16 -0.25 -5.91
N TRP A 106 7.69 -1.45 -6.22
CA TRP A 106 8.58 -2.61 -6.43
C TRP A 106 8.98 -2.80 -7.88
N ARG A 107 8.32 -2.09 -8.79
CA ARG A 107 8.56 -2.13 -10.23
C ARG A 107 9.22 -0.83 -10.68
N TYR A 108 10.37 -0.51 -10.08
CA TYR A 108 11.13 0.71 -10.37
C TYR A 108 12.17 0.53 -11.48
N GLU A 109 12.44 -0.72 -11.89
CA GLU A 109 13.38 -1.06 -12.94
C GLU A 109 12.90 -2.25 -13.77
N ASP A 110 13.36 -2.32 -15.03
CA ASP A 110 13.20 -3.50 -15.88
C ASP A 110 14.13 -4.60 -15.38
N ARG A 111 13.62 -5.80 -15.15
CA ARG A 111 14.43 -6.92 -14.68
C ARG A 111 13.91 -8.27 -15.16
N PRO A 112 14.79 -9.29 -15.24
CA PRO A 112 14.33 -10.65 -15.50
C PRO A 112 13.38 -11.16 -14.41
N VAL A 113 12.38 -11.94 -14.81
CA VAL A 113 11.48 -12.62 -13.88
C VAL A 113 12.29 -13.63 -13.05
N ARG A 114 12.19 -13.54 -11.72
CA ARG A 114 12.95 -14.40 -10.80
C ARG A 114 12.31 -15.76 -10.66
N LYS A 115 13.12 -16.77 -10.35
CA LYS A 115 12.64 -18.11 -10.02
C LYS A 115 11.66 -18.03 -8.83
N GLY A 116 10.46 -18.59 -9.02
CA GLY A 116 9.37 -18.57 -8.04
C GLY A 116 8.32 -17.47 -8.30
N GLU A 117 8.66 -16.36 -8.94
CA GLU A 117 7.67 -15.35 -9.34
C GLU A 117 6.72 -15.88 -10.42
N GLY A 118 7.22 -16.72 -11.30
CA GLY A 118 6.42 -17.35 -12.35
C GLY A 118 5.25 -18.21 -11.85
N GLN A 119 5.24 -18.63 -10.58
CA GLN A 119 4.12 -19.38 -10.02
C GLN A 119 2.82 -18.58 -9.93
N GLN A 120 2.90 -17.26 -9.99
CA GLN A 120 1.76 -16.36 -9.88
C GLN A 120 1.36 -15.72 -11.22
N CYS A 121 1.96 -16.16 -12.33
CA CYS A 121 1.70 -15.64 -13.67
C CYS A 121 1.32 -16.75 -14.65
N SER A 122 1.08 -16.38 -15.92
CA SER A 122 0.75 -17.34 -16.99
C SER A 122 1.82 -18.41 -17.23
N TYR A 123 3.05 -18.16 -16.80
CA TYR A 123 4.20 -19.04 -16.99
C TYR A 123 4.51 -19.94 -15.78
N LYS A 124 3.47 -20.36 -15.08
CA LYS A 124 3.55 -21.12 -13.82
C LYS A 124 4.50 -22.34 -13.88
N TRP A 125 4.53 -23.03 -14.99
CA TRP A 125 5.26 -24.30 -15.13
C TRP A 125 6.63 -24.13 -15.77
N VAL A 126 6.75 -23.25 -16.76
CA VAL A 126 7.98 -22.98 -17.50
C VAL A 126 8.09 -21.49 -17.73
N ILE A 127 9.14 -20.88 -17.21
CA ILE A 127 9.45 -19.48 -17.48
C ILE A 127 10.30 -19.43 -18.75
N PRO A 128 9.83 -18.78 -19.83
CA PRO A 128 10.64 -18.61 -21.05
C PRO A 128 11.91 -17.83 -20.76
N ASP A 129 12.98 -18.16 -21.49
CA ASP A 129 14.21 -17.40 -21.44
C ASP A 129 13.97 -15.95 -21.89
N GLY A 130 14.55 -15.01 -21.17
CA GLY A 130 14.42 -13.58 -21.47
C GLY A 130 13.08 -12.95 -21.04
N LEU A 131 12.24 -13.65 -20.28
CA LEU A 131 11.02 -13.04 -19.73
C LEU A 131 11.38 -11.92 -18.76
N MET A 132 10.79 -10.76 -18.97
CA MET A 132 11.08 -9.53 -18.22
C MET A 132 9.86 -9.03 -17.47
N THR A 133 10.10 -8.51 -16.26
CA THR A 133 9.18 -7.60 -15.58
C THR A 133 9.55 -6.18 -15.95
N ARG A 134 8.58 -5.39 -16.41
CA ARG A 134 8.81 -3.99 -16.82
C ARG A 134 8.52 -3.05 -15.66
N ARG A 135 9.28 -1.94 -15.61
CA ARG A 135 9.06 -0.88 -14.63
C ARG A 135 7.75 -0.17 -14.86
N ASP A 136 7.16 0.33 -13.77
CA ASP A 136 5.99 1.20 -13.84
C ASP A 136 6.40 2.63 -14.20
N SER A 137 5.48 3.35 -14.84
CA SER A 137 5.61 4.79 -15.03
C SER A 137 4.96 5.52 -13.85
N VAL A 138 5.71 6.40 -13.19
CA VAL A 138 5.21 7.23 -12.08
C VAL A 138 5.28 8.68 -12.51
N CYS A 139 4.12 9.36 -12.48
CA CYS A 139 4.03 10.81 -12.68
C CYS A 139 3.73 11.46 -11.31
N VAL A 140 4.46 12.54 -11.02
CA VAL A 140 4.22 13.36 -9.84
C VAL A 140 3.76 14.73 -10.32
N GLU A 141 2.57 15.16 -9.90
CA GLU A 141 1.98 16.46 -10.24
C GLU A 141 1.61 17.17 -8.94
N GLU A 142 2.35 18.20 -8.58
CA GLU A 142 2.17 18.99 -7.33
C GLU A 142 2.10 18.08 -6.09
N ASP A 143 0.95 18.07 -5.40
CA ASP A 143 0.71 17.26 -4.20
C ASP A 143 0.12 15.87 -4.52
N ASN A 144 -0.07 15.55 -5.79
CA ASN A 144 -0.59 14.27 -6.25
C ASN A 144 0.48 13.47 -6.96
N PHE A 145 0.44 12.16 -6.79
CA PHE A 145 1.20 11.28 -7.66
C PHE A 145 0.28 10.25 -8.31
N THR A 146 0.49 10.05 -9.60
CA THR A 146 -0.18 9.00 -10.37
C THR A 146 0.87 8.00 -10.78
N PHE A 147 0.64 6.72 -10.50
CA PHE A 147 1.44 5.68 -11.11
C PHE A 147 0.59 4.90 -12.12
N SER A 148 1.14 4.68 -13.28
CA SER A 148 0.55 3.84 -14.30
C SER A 148 1.30 2.53 -14.34
N ILE A 149 0.63 1.48 -13.94
CA ILE A 149 0.96 0.14 -14.39
C ILE A 149 0.50 0.11 -15.84
N ALA A 150 1.24 -0.48 -16.74
CA ALA A 150 1.02 -0.44 -18.20
C ALA A 150 -0.43 -0.72 -18.68
N ILE A 151 -1.35 -1.01 -17.78
CA ILE A 151 -2.74 -1.39 -18.06
C ILE A 151 -3.79 -0.64 -17.21
N LEU A 152 -3.43 0.04 -16.08
CA LEU A 152 -4.44 0.65 -15.18
C LEU A 152 -3.92 1.91 -14.47
N ASN A 153 -4.67 3.01 -14.59
CA ASN A 153 -4.44 4.24 -13.82
C ASN A 153 -5.11 4.12 -12.44
N VAL A 154 -4.35 4.32 -11.38
CA VAL A 154 -4.86 4.48 -10.01
C VAL A 154 -4.54 5.90 -9.56
N LEU A 155 -5.55 6.66 -9.21
CA LEU A 155 -5.41 8.02 -8.70
C LEU A 155 -5.46 7.98 -7.17
N PHE A 156 -4.45 8.55 -6.52
CA PHE A 156 -4.45 8.82 -5.09
C PHE A 156 -4.69 10.30 -4.87
N LEU A 157 -5.77 10.62 -4.15
CA LEU A 157 -6.02 11.97 -3.67
C LEU A 157 -5.68 11.98 -2.17
N MET A 158 -4.79 12.87 -1.77
CA MET A 158 -4.55 13.21 -0.36
C MET A 158 -5.29 14.52 -0.06
N TRP A 159 -6.11 14.51 0.98
CA TRP A 159 -6.78 15.68 1.54
C TRP A 159 -6.18 16.02 2.90
#